data_56f1624b15c3988b9bd363877d9c4cdd
#
_entry.id   56f1624b15c3988b9bd363877d9c4cdd
#
_cell.length_a   1.000
_cell.length_b   1.000
_cell.length_c   1.000
_cell.angle_alpha   90.00
_cell.angle_beta   90.00
_cell.angle_gamma   90.00
#
_symmetry.space_group_name_H-M   'P 1'
#
loop_
_entity.id
_entity.type
_entity.pdbx_description
1 polymer ?
#
loop_
_entity_poly.entity_id
_entity_poly.type
_entity_poly.pdbx_seq_one_letter_code
_entity_poly.pdbx_strand_id
1 'polypeptide(L)'
;FMRKVILLFLFNMGVFSFSYGQSTTGTRGLVKAPTARMFDDGTLALGAAFIPPGYHKTTFGFRKGDLSGNAGLNTFVTVNLFPFMEVMFRYTHEFNVKVTPQTQYFPDRMFSARFKLLHETSKRPAVVIGLQDVVAFFDTNAAGGGTTPNFASTYLEASKNFDYSGFNIDATLGFGSGIGDIPAKEFKGLFGGIEITTPYLENTQLLIDYDATYINMGIQKQF
;
A
#
# COMPACT_ATOMS: atom_id res chain seq x y z
N PHE A 1 7.59 -30.51 24.58
CA PHE A 1 6.57 -29.43 24.60
C PHE A 1 6.76 -28.45 23.44
N MET A 2 7.92 -27.85 23.26
CA MET A 2 8.25 -26.92 22.18
C MET A 2 7.95 -27.43 20.76
N ARG A 3 8.34 -28.69 20.43
CA ARG A 3 8.04 -29.28 19.09
C ARG A 3 6.54 -29.35 18.78
N LYS A 4 5.69 -29.65 19.78
CA LYS A 4 4.24 -29.70 19.58
C LYS A 4 3.63 -28.30 19.40
N VAL A 5 4.18 -27.30 20.07
CA VAL A 5 3.74 -25.89 19.91
C VAL A 5 4.13 -25.36 18.54
N ILE A 6 5.33 -25.66 18.06
CA ILE A 6 5.78 -25.27 16.71
C ILE A 6 4.92 -25.96 15.64
N LEU A 7 4.61 -27.26 15.79
CA LEU A 7 3.72 -27.97 14.87
C LEU A 7 2.30 -27.40 14.87
N LEU A 8 1.77 -27.03 16.04
CA LEU A 8 0.46 -26.40 16.16
C LEU A 8 0.44 -25.02 15.50
N PHE A 9 1.53 -24.25 15.62
CA PHE A 9 1.68 -22.95 14.97
C PHE A 9 1.79 -23.09 13.45
N LEU A 10 2.58 -24.04 12.96
CA LEU A 10 2.70 -24.35 11.54
C LEU A 10 1.42 -24.93 10.93
N PHE A 11 0.66 -25.73 11.69
CA PHE A 11 -0.62 -26.26 11.25
C PHE A 11 -1.68 -25.16 11.15
N ASN A 12 -1.69 -24.18 12.07
CA ASN A 12 -2.57 -23.02 11.96
C ASN A 12 -2.18 -22.07 10.82
N MET A 13 -0.93 -22.01 10.40
CA MET A 13 -0.51 -21.25 9.23
C MET A 13 -0.96 -21.88 7.90
N GLY A 14 -1.36 -23.15 7.89
CA GLY A 14 -1.81 -23.88 6.68
C GLY A 14 -3.25 -23.60 6.25
N VAL A 15 -4.00 -22.74 6.94
CA VAL A 15 -5.42 -22.45 6.65
C VAL A 15 -5.61 -21.05 6.01
N PHE A 16 -4.55 -20.36 5.64
CA PHE A 16 -4.64 -19.03 5.03
C PHE A 16 -4.65 -19.13 3.51
N SER A 17 -5.83 -19.34 2.95
CA SER A 17 -6.06 -19.35 1.50
C SER A 17 -7.07 -18.29 1.10
N PHE A 18 -6.79 -17.02 1.38
CA PHE A 18 -7.48 -15.93 0.73
C PHE A 18 -6.44 -14.91 0.28
N SER A 19 -6.06 -15.00 -0.99
CA SER A 19 -5.23 -14.01 -1.63
C SER A 19 -6.08 -12.81 -2.01
N TYR A 20 -6.28 -11.89 -1.10
CA TYR A 20 -6.73 -10.55 -1.48
C TYR A 20 -5.58 -9.82 -2.15
N GLY A 21 -5.86 -9.11 -3.25
CA GLY A 21 -4.84 -8.28 -3.88
C GLY A 21 -4.38 -7.18 -2.97
N GLN A 22 -3.08 -7.13 -2.79
CA GLN A 22 -2.41 -6.01 -2.17
C GLN A 22 -1.83 -5.11 -3.25
N SER A 23 -1.98 -3.80 -3.08
CA SER A 23 -1.30 -2.82 -3.91
C SER A 23 0.22 -2.93 -3.73
N THR A 24 0.99 -2.32 -4.61
CA THR A 24 2.45 -2.25 -4.46
C THR A 24 2.90 -1.51 -3.20
N THR A 25 1.99 -0.81 -2.53
CA THR A 25 2.22 -0.16 -1.24
C THR A 25 1.97 -1.06 -0.03
N GLY A 26 1.30 -2.21 -0.23
CA GLY A 26 1.08 -3.22 0.81
C GLY A 26 -0.31 -3.19 1.44
N THR A 27 -1.12 -2.18 1.17
CA THR A 27 -2.53 -2.11 1.61
C THR A 27 -3.43 -2.86 0.63
N ARG A 28 -4.64 -3.24 1.05
CA ARG A 28 -5.66 -3.65 0.09
C ARG A 28 -5.96 -2.47 -0.85
N GLY A 29 -5.85 -2.70 -2.15
CA GLY A 29 -5.95 -1.61 -3.11
C GLY A 29 -5.86 -2.04 -4.55
N LEU A 30 -5.75 -1.06 -5.42
CA LEU A 30 -5.54 -1.20 -6.86
C LEU A 30 -4.07 -1.54 -7.14
N VAL A 31 -3.51 -1.14 -8.27
CA VAL A 31 -2.10 -1.42 -8.57
C VAL A 31 -1.18 -0.70 -7.58
N LYS A 32 -1.39 0.60 -7.40
CA LYS A 32 -0.65 1.42 -6.43
C LYS A 32 -1.55 2.19 -5.49
N ALA A 33 -2.66 2.75 -5.98
CA ALA A 33 -3.58 3.51 -5.16
C ALA A 33 -4.28 2.62 -4.13
N PRO A 34 -4.34 3.02 -2.85
CA PRO A 34 -5.13 2.35 -1.84
C PRO A 34 -6.63 2.50 -2.14
N THR A 35 -7.45 1.67 -1.51
CA THR A 35 -8.91 1.76 -1.59
C THR A 35 -9.51 1.78 -0.19
N ALA A 36 -10.72 2.31 -0.03
CA ALA A 36 -11.42 2.27 1.27
C ALA A 36 -11.86 0.83 1.65
N ARG A 37 -11.35 -0.18 0.95
CA ARG A 37 -11.46 -1.59 1.32
C ARG A 37 -10.32 -1.95 2.27
N MET A 38 -10.66 -2.51 3.40
CA MET A 38 -9.71 -3.06 4.35
C MET A 38 -9.87 -4.57 4.39
N PHE A 39 -8.85 -5.27 4.87
CA PHE A 39 -8.98 -6.69 5.14
C PHE A 39 -9.98 -6.94 6.27
N ASP A 40 -10.44 -8.18 6.38
CA ASP A 40 -11.33 -8.58 7.46
C ASP A 40 -10.60 -8.53 8.81
N ASP A 41 -11.36 -8.36 9.88
CA ASP A 41 -10.84 -8.31 11.24
C ASP A 41 -10.00 -9.55 11.58
N GLY A 42 -8.87 -9.33 12.22
CA GLY A 42 -7.91 -10.40 12.56
C GLY A 42 -7.08 -10.93 11.39
N THR A 43 -7.19 -10.35 10.19
CA THR A 43 -6.40 -10.79 9.02
C THR A 43 -4.95 -10.37 9.15
N LEU A 44 -4.03 -11.31 8.88
CA LEU A 44 -2.62 -11.07 8.61
C LEU A 44 -2.35 -11.33 7.13
N ALA A 45 -1.98 -10.30 6.39
CA ALA A 45 -1.61 -10.40 4.99
C ALA A 45 -0.09 -10.15 4.80
N LEU A 46 0.54 -11.01 4.00
CA LEU A 46 1.94 -10.90 3.65
C LEU A 46 2.05 -10.74 2.15
N GLY A 47 2.96 -9.90 1.69
CA GLY A 47 3.15 -9.72 0.27
C GLY A 47 4.52 -9.18 -0.11
N ALA A 48 4.77 -9.22 -1.42
CA ALA A 48 5.95 -8.64 -2.03
C ALA A 48 5.61 -8.08 -3.41
N ALA A 49 6.24 -6.96 -3.77
CA ALA A 49 6.08 -6.34 -5.07
C ALA A 49 7.46 -5.99 -5.65
N PHE A 50 7.75 -6.51 -6.82
CA PHE A 50 8.91 -6.09 -7.60
C PHE A 50 8.58 -4.80 -8.34
N ILE A 51 9.41 -3.78 -8.16
CA ILE A 51 9.26 -2.48 -8.79
C ILE A 51 10.36 -2.33 -9.84
N PRO A 52 10.02 -2.25 -11.12
CA PRO A 52 11.01 -2.11 -12.17
C PRO A 52 11.69 -0.74 -12.13
N PRO A 53 12.89 -0.60 -12.75
CA PRO A 53 13.59 0.67 -12.87
C PRO A 53 12.69 1.76 -13.46
N GLY A 54 12.79 2.97 -12.95
CA GLY A 54 12.00 4.12 -13.41
C GLY A 54 10.66 4.30 -12.68
N TYR A 55 10.13 3.26 -12.03
CA TYR A 55 8.90 3.34 -11.23
C TYR A 55 9.18 3.51 -9.73
N HIS A 56 10.42 3.30 -9.32
CA HIS A 56 10.85 3.47 -7.95
C HIS A 56 11.42 4.88 -7.79
N LYS A 57 10.81 5.69 -6.92
CA LYS A 57 11.47 6.91 -6.43
C LYS A 57 12.58 6.42 -5.50
N THR A 58 13.82 6.68 -5.88
CA THR A 58 14.96 6.28 -5.06
C THR A 58 14.82 6.92 -3.69
N THR A 59 14.80 6.09 -2.67
CA THR A 59 14.70 6.48 -1.26
C THR A 59 15.83 7.41 -0.85
N PHE A 60 16.97 7.30 -1.54
CA PHE A 60 18.17 8.11 -1.35
C PHE A 60 18.41 9.07 -2.52
N GLY A 61 17.31 9.62 -3.07
CA GLY A 61 17.32 10.53 -4.20
C GLY A 61 17.99 11.89 -3.92
N PHE A 62 19.24 11.90 -3.49
CA PHE A 62 20.08 13.08 -3.61
C PHE A 62 20.42 13.44 -5.06
N ARG A 63 19.97 12.67 -6.02
CA ARG A 63 20.11 12.97 -7.44
C ARG A 63 18.83 13.55 -7.99
N LYS A 64 18.75 14.87 -7.94
CA LYS A 64 17.79 15.62 -8.75
C LYS A 64 17.96 15.23 -10.21
N GLY A 65 16.93 14.61 -10.81
CA GLY A 65 16.83 14.45 -12.27
C GLY A 65 17.20 13.08 -12.84
N ASP A 66 17.56 12.08 -12.04
CA ASP A 66 17.78 10.74 -12.55
C ASP A 66 16.47 9.93 -12.49
N LEU A 67 15.79 9.83 -13.63
CA LEU A 67 14.60 8.99 -13.80
C LEU A 67 14.94 7.49 -13.91
N SER A 68 16.22 7.16 -13.95
CA SER A 68 16.73 5.79 -13.98
C SER A 68 16.87 5.22 -12.58
N GLY A 69 15.81 5.24 -11.78
CA GLY A 69 15.79 4.57 -10.49
C GLY A 69 16.16 3.10 -10.63
N ASN A 70 16.87 2.55 -9.65
CA ASN A 70 17.16 1.13 -9.62
C ASN A 70 15.85 0.33 -9.45
N ALA A 71 15.87 -0.94 -9.88
CA ALA A 71 14.78 -1.84 -9.49
C ALA A 71 14.75 -2.02 -7.98
N GLY A 72 13.58 -2.28 -7.42
CA GLY A 72 13.41 -2.50 -6.00
C GLY A 72 12.46 -3.64 -5.69
N LEU A 73 12.50 -4.09 -4.46
CA LEU A 73 11.58 -5.06 -3.89
C LEU A 73 10.93 -4.44 -2.64
N ASN A 74 9.62 -4.30 -2.69
CA ASN A 74 8.82 -4.02 -1.51
C ASN A 74 8.37 -5.34 -0.90
N THR A 75 8.61 -5.54 0.37
CA THR A 75 7.99 -6.61 1.16
C THR A 75 7.15 -5.98 2.23
N PHE A 76 5.97 -6.52 2.50
CA PHE A 76 5.06 -5.92 3.44
C PHE A 76 4.28 -6.94 4.26
N VAL A 77 3.94 -6.50 5.45
CA VAL A 77 3.06 -7.18 6.40
C VAL A 77 1.94 -6.23 6.73
N THR A 78 0.71 -6.67 6.54
CA THR A 78 -0.48 -5.90 6.87
C THR A 78 -1.33 -6.68 7.86
N VAL A 79 -1.74 -6.02 8.93
CA VAL A 79 -2.57 -6.61 9.99
C VAL A 79 -3.80 -5.74 10.16
N ASN A 80 -4.96 -6.35 10.04
CA ASN A 80 -6.21 -5.73 10.43
C ASN A 80 -6.49 -6.06 11.91
N LEU A 81 -6.20 -5.10 12.79
CA LEU A 81 -6.27 -5.31 14.24
C LEU A 81 -7.70 -5.25 14.79
N PHE A 82 -8.56 -4.49 14.13
CA PHE A 82 -9.96 -4.29 14.48
C PHE A 82 -10.78 -4.01 13.21
N PRO A 83 -12.10 -4.16 13.21
CA PRO A 83 -12.93 -3.88 12.02
C PRO A 83 -12.75 -2.49 11.42
N PHE A 84 -12.15 -1.59 12.18
CA PHE A 84 -11.95 -0.18 11.81
C PHE A 84 -10.47 0.23 11.70
N MET A 85 -9.49 -0.65 12.00
CA MET A 85 -8.07 -0.27 12.04
C MET A 85 -7.18 -1.32 11.39
N GLU A 86 -6.45 -0.88 10.38
CA GLU A 86 -5.42 -1.65 9.68
C GLU A 86 -4.06 -0.99 9.88
N VAL A 87 -3.04 -1.77 10.17
CA VAL A 87 -1.65 -1.32 10.24
C VAL A 87 -0.81 -2.10 9.24
N MET A 88 0.18 -1.44 8.66
CA MET A 88 1.04 -2.02 7.65
C MET A 88 2.48 -1.61 7.89
N PHE A 89 3.39 -2.57 7.76
CA PHE A 89 4.83 -2.36 7.70
C PHE A 89 5.33 -2.75 6.32
N ARG A 90 6.08 -1.85 5.67
CA ARG A 90 6.77 -2.09 4.40
C ARG A 90 8.26 -1.92 4.57
N TYR A 91 9.00 -2.87 4.01
CA TYR A 91 10.44 -2.81 3.86
C TYR A 91 10.77 -2.73 2.37
N THR A 92 11.45 -1.68 1.97
CA THR A 92 11.82 -1.42 0.59
C THR A 92 13.32 -1.61 0.41
N HIS A 93 13.71 -2.52 -0.45
CA HIS A 93 15.10 -2.78 -0.82
C HIS A 93 15.32 -2.40 -2.29
N GLU A 94 16.26 -1.49 -2.55
CA GLU A 94 16.70 -1.16 -3.89
C GLU A 94 17.89 -2.03 -4.30
N PHE A 95 17.88 -2.55 -5.54
CA PHE A 95 18.97 -3.33 -6.09
C PHE A 95 20.04 -2.41 -6.70
N ASN A 96 21.27 -2.90 -6.76
CA ASN A 96 22.39 -2.23 -7.45
C ASN A 96 22.70 -0.80 -6.96
N VAL A 97 22.41 -0.51 -5.70
CA VAL A 97 22.81 0.76 -5.10
C VAL A 97 24.32 0.78 -4.95
N LYS A 98 24.97 1.76 -5.57
CA LYS A 98 26.42 1.98 -5.43
C LYS A 98 26.68 2.59 -4.06
N VAL A 99 27.21 1.78 -3.15
CA VAL A 99 27.66 2.23 -1.83
C VAL A 99 29.09 2.77 -1.97
N THR A 100 29.31 4.00 -1.55
CA THR A 100 30.65 4.61 -1.46
C THR A 100 30.94 4.88 0.01
N PRO A 101 32.19 5.17 0.42
CA PRO A 101 32.50 5.55 1.79
C PRO A 101 31.68 6.77 2.30
N GLN A 102 31.17 7.60 1.37
CA GLN A 102 30.39 8.79 1.66
C GLN A 102 28.87 8.55 1.58
N THR A 103 28.44 7.42 0.98
CA THR A 103 27.03 7.06 0.82
C THR A 103 26.75 5.74 1.55
N GLN A 104 26.09 5.85 2.69
CA GLN A 104 25.55 4.67 3.38
C GLN A 104 24.18 4.33 2.77
N TYR A 105 23.97 3.07 2.42
CA TYR A 105 22.67 2.58 1.98
C TYR A 105 21.91 1.96 3.15
N PHE A 106 20.73 2.49 3.40
CA PHE A 106 19.79 1.90 4.33
C PHE A 106 18.49 1.61 3.59
N PRO A 107 18.02 0.36 3.60
CA PRO A 107 16.70 0.04 3.08
C PRO A 107 15.62 0.86 3.79
N ASP A 108 14.64 1.32 3.05
CA ASP A 108 13.57 2.11 3.62
C ASP A 108 12.56 1.27 4.41
N ARG A 109 12.06 1.84 5.48
CA ARG A 109 11.10 1.22 6.39
C ARG A 109 9.94 2.17 6.60
N MET A 110 8.79 1.76 6.13
CA MET A 110 7.58 2.55 6.23
C MET A 110 6.57 1.87 7.16
N PHE A 111 5.98 2.66 8.04
CA PHE A 111 4.89 2.23 8.89
C PHE A 111 3.65 3.04 8.55
N SER A 112 2.52 2.38 8.32
CA SER A 112 1.28 3.05 7.94
C SER A 112 0.12 2.55 8.80
N ALA A 113 -0.84 3.42 9.02
CA ALA A 113 -2.09 3.09 9.69
C ALA A 113 -3.27 3.62 8.89
N ARG A 114 -4.36 2.87 8.85
CA ARG A 114 -5.60 3.23 8.17
C ARG A 114 -6.77 3.03 9.12
N PHE A 115 -7.72 3.95 9.09
CA PHE A 115 -8.90 3.92 9.94
C PHE A 115 -10.16 4.06 9.11
N LYS A 116 -11.04 3.09 9.23
CA LYS A 116 -12.35 3.09 8.57
C LYS A 116 -13.30 4.02 9.32
N LEU A 117 -13.70 5.07 8.69
CA LEU A 117 -14.64 6.06 9.23
C LEU A 117 -16.10 5.68 8.95
N LEU A 118 -16.36 5.13 7.77
CA LEU A 118 -17.70 4.71 7.35
C LEU A 118 -17.64 3.36 6.65
N HIS A 119 -18.58 2.49 6.99
CA HIS A 119 -18.85 1.27 6.21
C HIS A 119 -19.70 1.59 5.00
N GLU A 120 -19.46 0.88 3.90
CA GLU A 120 -20.32 0.97 2.74
C GLU A 120 -21.73 0.46 3.05
N THR A 121 -22.69 1.11 2.44
CA THR A 121 -24.09 0.66 2.38
C THR A 121 -24.61 0.88 0.95
N SER A 122 -25.84 0.45 0.66
CA SER A 122 -26.45 0.74 -0.65
C SER A 122 -26.47 2.24 -0.99
N LYS A 123 -26.55 3.13 0.01
CA LYS A 123 -26.70 4.57 -0.15
C LYS A 123 -25.43 5.39 0.03
N ARG A 124 -24.38 4.84 0.63
CA ARG A 124 -23.14 5.59 0.94
C ARG A 124 -21.90 4.74 0.66
N PRO A 125 -20.77 5.35 0.29
CA PRO A 125 -19.50 4.66 0.12
C PRO A 125 -18.91 4.24 1.48
N ALA A 126 -17.95 3.31 1.44
CA ALA A 126 -16.97 3.17 2.51
C ALA A 126 -16.05 4.40 2.51
N VAL A 127 -15.61 4.84 3.68
CA VAL A 127 -14.66 5.95 3.82
C VAL A 127 -13.56 5.55 4.78
N VAL A 128 -12.32 5.81 4.39
CA VAL A 128 -11.10 5.50 5.16
C VAL A 128 -10.21 6.74 5.19
N ILE A 129 -9.59 7.00 6.33
CA ILE A 129 -8.45 7.91 6.46
C ILE A 129 -7.18 7.07 6.60
N GLY A 130 -6.14 7.43 5.84
CA GLY A 130 -4.85 6.78 5.89
C GLY A 130 -3.73 7.72 6.28
N LEU A 131 -2.82 7.21 7.09
CA LEU A 131 -1.57 7.85 7.51
C LEU A 131 -0.44 6.96 7.02
N GLN A 132 0.25 7.40 5.99
CA GLN A 132 1.35 6.65 5.39
C GLN A 132 2.68 7.20 5.90
N ASP A 133 3.60 6.29 6.23
CA ASP A 133 4.91 6.62 6.81
C ASP A 133 4.82 7.40 8.12
N VAL A 134 4.04 6.87 9.06
CA VAL A 134 3.66 7.54 10.33
C VAL A 134 4.87 7.85 11.22
N VAL A 135 5.94 7.05 11.12
CA VAL A 135 7.16 7.25 11.95
C VAL A 135 7.79 8.59 11.62
N ALA A 136 7.67 9.03 10.39
CA ALA A 136 8.15 10.33 9.95
C ALA A 136 7.47 11.51 10.65
N PHE A 137 6.25 11.35 11.17
CA PHE A 137 5.53 12.41 11.88
C PHE A 137 6.04 12.60 13.33
N PHE A 138 6.73 11.61 13.87
CA PHE A 138 7.24 11.63 15.24
C PHE A 138 8.73 11.93 15.32
N ASP A 139 9.44 11.98 14.18
CA ASP A 139 10.86 12.32 14.16
C ASP A 139 11.04 13.86 14.17
N THR A 140 11.07 14.42 15.37
CA THR A 140 11.28 15.86 15.58
C THR A 140 12.71 16.33 15.22
N ASN A 141 13.62 15.41 14.89
CA ASN A 141 15.00 15.71 14.49
C ASN A 141 15.18 15.83 12.96
N ALA A 142 14.11 15.77 12.20
CA ALA A 142 14.16 15.91 10.73
C ALA A 142 14.80 17.22 10.25
N ALA A 143 14.85 18.26 11.10
CA ALA A 143 15.54 19.52 10.82
C ALA A 143 17.07 19.46 10.97
N GLY A 144 17.63 18.38 11.57
CA GLY A 144 19.05 18.25 11.92
C GLY A 144 19.78 17.06 11.26
N GLY A 145 19.28 16.50 10.17
CA GLY A 145 19.90 15.36 9.48
C GLY A 145 19.21 14.01 9.76
N GLY A 146 18.02 14.04 10.34
CA GLY A 146 17.16 12.87 10.49
C GLY A 146 16.62 12.38 9.15
N THR A 147 16.08 11.18 9.16
CA THR A 147 15.52 10.52 7.98
C THR A 147 14.37 11.33 7.39
N THR A 148 14.56 11.86 6.20
CA THR A 148 13.44 12.46 5.45
C THR A 148 12.42 11.36 5.12
N PRO A 149 11.14 11.53 5.48
CA PRO A 149 10.11 10.57 5.14
C PRO A 149 9.97 10.50 3.62
N ASN A 150 10.19 9.31 3.07
CA ASN A 150 10.18 9.13 1.62
C ASN A 150 8.79 8.89 1.06
N PHE A 151 7.85 8.45 1.89
CA PHE A 151 6.52 8.02 1.49
C PHE A 151 5.40 8.71 2.28
N ALA A 152 5.74 9.73 3.10
CA ALA A 152 4.77 10.41 3.94
C ALA A 152 3.57 10.93 3.15
N SER A 153 2.38 10.58 3.61
CA SER A 153 1.13 11.07 3.07
C SER A 153 0.00 10.86 4.08
N THR A 154 -0.89 11.82 4.16
CA THR A 154 -2.20 11.65 4.79
C THR A 154 -3.25 11.73 3.70
N TYR A 155 -4.19 10.84 3.71
CA TYR A 155 -5.21 10.82 2.69
C TYR A 155 -6.58 10.42 3.25
N LEU A 156 -7.61 10.90 2.58
CA LEU A 156 -8.98 10.47 2.74
C LEU A 156 -9.42 9.81 1.44
N GLU A 157 -10.05 8.67 1.53
CA GLU A 157 -10.51 7.92 0.37
C GLU A 157 -11.91 7.35 0.59
N ALA A 158 -12.65 7.23 -0.50
CA ALA A 158 -13.98 6.66 -0.53
C ALA A 158 -14.06 5.60 -1.63
N SER A 159 -14.63 4.44 -1.33
CA SER A 159 -14.88 3.37 -2.30
C SER A 159 -16.34 2.99 -2.34
N LYS A 160 -16.84 2.77 -3.54
CA LYS A 160 -18.22 2.35 -3.78
C LYS A 160 -18.27 1.25 -4.82
N ASN A 161 -19.00 0.21 -4.47
CA ASN A 161 -19.27 -0.91 -5.36
C ASN A 161 -20.54 -0.68 -6.18
N PHE A 162 -20.48 -1.05 -7.45
CA PHE A 162 -21.57 -0.99 -8.39
C PHE A 162 -21.68 -2.32 -9.12
N ASP A 163 -22.86 -2.93 -9.09
CA ASP A 163 -23.19 -4.10 -9.88
C ASP A 163 -23.98 -3.68 -11.12
N TYR A 164 -23.46 -3.99 -12.30
CA TYR A 164 -24.13 -3.70 -13.56
C TYR A 164 -24.01 -4.85 -14.54
N SER A 165 -25.14 -5.45 -14.88
CA SER A 165 -25.22 -6.50 -15.92
C SER A 165 -24.20 -7.64 -15.76
N GLY A 166 -23.94 -8.07 -14.52
CA GLY A 166 -22.98 -9.13 -14.20
C GLY A 166 -21.52 -8.67 -14.05
N PHE A 167 -21.26 -7.40 -14.31
CA PHE A 167 -19.97 -6.78 -13.96
C PHE A 167 -20.06 -6.20 -12.55
N ASN A 168 -19.03 -6.48 -11.74
CA ASN A 168 -18.85 -5.83 -10.45
C ASN A 168 -17.74 -4.78 -10.61
N ILE A 169 -18.06 -3.53 -10.34
CA ILE A 169 -17.15 -2.39 -10.48
C ILE A 169 -16.97 -1.76 -9.11
N ASP A 170 -15.77 -1.81 -8.56
CA ASP A 170 -15.41 -1.10 -7.34
C ASP A 170 -14.65 0.18 -7.70
N ALA A 171 -15.26 1.33 -7.48
CA ALA A 171 -14.69 2.63 -7.79
C ALA A 171 -14.17 3.31 -6.52
N THR A 172 -12.96 3.86 -6.59
CA THR A 172 -12.31 4.57 -5.49
C THR A 172 -11.90 5.96 -5.93
N LEU A 173 -12.13 6.93 -5.05
CA LEU A 173 -11.63 8.29 -5.18
C LEU A 173 -11.04 8.72 -3.85
N GLY A 174 -9.86 9.32 -3.89
CA GLY A 174 -9.14 9.81 -2.72
C GLY A 174 -8.48 11.16 -2.95
N PHE A 175 -8.14 11.81 -1.86
CA PHE A 175 -7.35 13.03 -1.85
C PHE A 175 -6.30 12.95 -0.76
N GLY A 176 -5.04 13.20 -1.13
CA GLY A 176 -3.92 13.14 -0.22
C GLY A 176 -3.19 14.48 -0.07
N SER A 177 -2.61 14.65 1.10
CA SER A 177 -1.87 15.84 1.50
C SER A 177 -0.72 15.46 2.43
N GLY A 178 0.16 16.42 2.71
CA GLY A 178 1.12 16.33 3.82
C GLY A 178 0.45 16.56 5.18
N ILE A 179 1.25 16.42 6.25
CA ILE A 179 0.85 16.77 7.61
C ILE A 179 1.81 17.83 8.16
N GLY A 180 1.26 18.95 8.63
CA GLY A 180 2.05 20.06 9.15
C GLY A 180 3.06 20.53 8.10
N ASP A 181 4.32 20.62 8.49
CA ASP A 181 5.43 21.03 7.61
C ASP A 181 5.99 19.91 6.73
N ILE A 182 5.49 18.68 6.88
CA ILE A 182 5.92 17.52 6.08
C ILE A 182 5.06 17.45 4.82
N PRO A 183 5.64 17.71 3.63
CA PRO A 183 4.89 17.64 2.39
C PRO A 183 4.59 16.19 2.01
N ALA A 184 3.41 15.96 1.41
CA ALA A 184 3.10 14.66 0.84
C ALA A 184 4.13 14.24 -0.21
N LYS A 185 4.58 13.01 -0.13
CA LYS A 185 5.54 12.39 -1.07
C LYS A 185 4.84 11.42 -2.02
N GLU A 186 3.79 10.77 -1.58
CA GLU A 186 2.90 9.94 -2.38
C GLU A 186 1.46 10.43 -2.26
N PHE A 187 0.61 10.10 -3.20
CA PHE A 187 -0.82 10.46 -3.24
C PHE A 187 -1.09 11.95 -3.01
N LYS A 188 -0.25 12.83 -3.55
CA LYS A 188 -0.41 14.28 -3.39
C LYS A 188 -1.50 14.81 -4.32
N GLY A 189 -2.63 15.21 -3.76
CA GLY A 189 -3.81 15.65 -4.52
C GLY A 189 -4.78 14.50 -4.79
N LEU A 190 -5.52 14.58 -5.89
CA LEU A 190 -6.49 13.56 -6.27
C LEU A 190 -5.79 12.28 -6.72
N PHE A 191 -6.32 11.14 -6.29
CA PHE A 191 -5.96 9.82 -6.74
C PHE A 191 -7.20 8.91 -6.73
N GLY A 192 -7.10 7.73 -7.32
CA GLY A 192 -8.19 6.76 -7.29
C GLY A 192 -8.18 5.87 -8.52
N GLY A 193 -9.23 5.09 -8.72
CA GLY A 193 -9.32 4.18 -9.84
C GLY A 193 -10.51 3.23 -9.74
N ILE A 194 -10.46 2.19 -10.53
CA ILE A 194 -11.50 1.17 -10.62
C ILE A 194 -10.91 -0.23 -10.63
N GLU A 195 -11.61 -1.13 -9.97
CA GLU A 195 -11.44 -2.57 -10.06
C GLU A 195 -12.69 -3.14 -10.74
N ILE A 196 -12.48 -3.94 -11.77
CA ILE A 196 -13.57 -4.54 -12.54
C ILE A 196 -13.46 -6.06 -12.48
N THR A 197 -14.46 -6.69 -11.89
CA THR A 197 -14.66 -8.14 -11.97
C THR A 197 -15.68 -8.42 -13.07
N THR A 198 -15.32 -9.30 -13.99
CA THR A 198 -16.13 -9.67 -15.14
C THR A 198 -16.63 -11.11 -15.03
N PRO A 199 -17.85 -11.42 -15.47
CA PRO A 199 -18.36 -12.79 -15.44
C PRO A 199 -17.65 -13.75 -16.41
N TYR A 200 -16.81 -13.20 -17.30
CA TYR A 200 -16.09 -13.99 -18.32
C TYR A 200 -14.72 -14.48 -17.86
N LEU A 201 -14.19 -13.95 -16.77
CA LEU A 201 -12.86 -14.29 -16.24
C LEU A 201 -12.99 -14.65 -14.77
N GLU A 202 -13.05 -15.95 -14.49
CA GLU A 202 -13.16 -16.44 -13.12
C GLU A 202 -12.00 -15.98 -12.25
N ASN A 203 -12.32 -15.48 -11.06
CA ASN A 203 -11.35 -15.03 -10.04
C ASN A 203 -10.33 -14.02 -10.58
N THR A 204 -10.70 -13.23 -11.60
CA THR A 204 -9.80 -12.28 -12.24
C THR A 204 -10.40 -10.88 -12.20
N GLN A 205 -9.58 -9.91 -11.82
CA GLN A 205 -9.94 -8.51 -11.71
C GLN A 205 -9.03 -7.69 -12.61
N LEU A 206 -9.61 -6.73 -13.31
CA LEU A 206 -8.89 -5.72 -14.07
C LEU A 206 -8.79 -4.46 -13.21
N LEU A 207 -7.59 -3.90 -13.10
CA LEU A 207 -7.30 -2.75 -12.25
C LEU A 207 -6.81 -1.60 -13.12
N ILE A 208 -7.35 -0.41 -12.88
CA ILE A 208 -6.85 0.84 -13.43
C ILE A 208 -6.83 1.87 -12.33
N ASP A 209 -5.69 2.50 -12.08
CA ASP A 209 -5.61 3.58 -11.10
C ASP A 209 -4.76 4.76 -11.58
N TYR A 210 -4.99 5.89 -10.93
CA TYR A 210 -4.16 7.09 -10.97
C TYR A 210 -3.66 7.35 -9.55
N ASP A 211 -2.36 7.29 -9.34
CA ASP A 211 -1.70 7.40 -8.03
C ASP A 211 -1.32 8.84 -7.65
N ALA A 212 -1.97 9.83 -8.22
CA ALA A 212 -1.65 11.25 -8.19
C ALA A 212 -0.40 11.65 -9.02
N THR A 213 0.21 10.71 -9.75
CA THR A 213 1.37 10.95 -10.60
C THR A 213 1.27 10.21 -11.92
N TYR A 214 0.93 8.92 -11.89
CA TYR A 214 0.88 8.03 -13.03
C TYR A 214 -0.44 7.27 -13.11
N ILE A 215 -0.83 6.92 -14.31
CA ILE A 215 -1.89 5.94 -14.56
C ILE A 215 -1.23 4.56 -14.57
N ASN A 216 -1.76 3.66 -13.75
CA ASN A 216 -1.31 2.29 -13.63
C ASN A 216 -2.42 1.35 -14.09
N MET A 217 -2.05 0.24 -14.71
CA MET A 217 -2.98 -0.82 -15.11
C MET A 217 -2.47 -2.16 -14.61
N GLY A 218 -3.37 -3.05 -14.23
CA GLY A 218 -3.02 -4.35 -13.72
C GLY A 218 -4.11 -5.39 -13.94
N ILE A 219 -3.68 -6.64 -13.83
CA ILE A 219 -4.57 -7.79 -13.76
C ILE A 219 -4.22 -8.52 -12.48
N GLN A 220 -5.23 -8.83 -11.69
CA GLN A 220 -5.12 -9.59 -10.47
C GLN A 220 -5.88 -10.89 -10.62
N LYS A 221 -5.28 -12.00 -10.23
CA LYS A 221 -5.93 -13.30 -10.17
C LYS A 221 -5.86 -13.86 -8.76
N GLN A 222 -6.98 -14.35 -8.27
CA GLN A 222 -7.09 -15.10 -7.02
C GLN A 222 -7.04 -16.59 -7.33
N PHE A 223 -6.31 -17.36 -6.53
CA PHE A 223 -6.12 -18.81 -6.70
C PHE A 223 -6.74 -19.59 -5.56
#